data_2960e3e83e0340b4af3b346aeea5a586
#
_entry.id   2960e3e83e0340b4af3b346aeea5a586
#
_cell.length_a   1.000
_cell.length_b   1.000
_cell.length_c   1.000
_cell.angle_alpha   90.00
_cell.angle_beta   90.00
_cell.angle_gamma   90.00
#
_symmetry.space_group_name_H-M   'P 1'
#
loop_
_entity.id
_entity.type
_entity.pdbx_description
1 polymer ?
#
loop_
_entity_poly.entity_id
_entity_poly.type
_entity_poly.pdbx_seq_one_letter_code
_entity_poly.pdbx_strand_id
1 'polypeptide(L)'
;GSVENLHVKNANFVATGQNNYSYVGGIAGVCYGSSIKNCSVVNSSLESKRNNNNNCAGSIVGYSTGGTFEKCAAENNQVKTMAYGGGFVGEVDDDPSYGAGTSTFTNCYTANCSVSSKTDDVQGVSLVGGFVGEMTDSALTVNNCYVYRAMLSTEGTAVPGIKATGVFAGHLWGGSSIVDTNCFFGACGTTENAGTASEKTEEEFRNGTVAGLLGEAFAQVGDYPKINGPADYSSVDAAIAKANALIKDDYKDFSSVETAINSVVQGKTLAEQAEVDAMAKAIEDAI
;
A
#
# COMPACT_ATOMS: atom_id res chain seq x y z
N GLY A 1 9.83 4.11 17.56
CA GLY A 1 10.27 5.03 16.52
C GLY A 1 9.13 5.46 15.61
N SER A 2 9.38 6.41 14.69
CA SER A 2 8.39 6.80 13.66
C SER A 2 9.06 7.00 12.31
N VAL A 3 8.31 6.69 11.24
CA VAL A 3 8.64 7.02 9.85
C VAL A 3 7.44 7.73 9.26
N GLU A 4 7.64 8.90 8.67
CA GLU A 4 6.57 9.71 8.10
C GLU A 4 6.95 10.26 6.73
N ASN A 5 5.98 10.34 5.81
CA ASN A 5 6.13 10.96 4.50
C ASN A 5 7.24 10.33 3.64
N LEU A 6 7.43 9.01 3.74
CA LEU A 6 8.39 8.27 2.92
C LEU A 6 7.67 7.54 1.77
N HIS A 7 8.03 7.91 0.55
CA HIS A 7 7.44 7.32 -0.65
C HIS A 7 8.52 6.61 -1.48
N VAL A 8 8.43 5.28 -1.54
CA VAL A 8 9.36 4.41 -2.29
C VAL A 8 8.70 4.02 -3.60
N LYS A 9 9.42 4.19 -4.71
CA LYS A 9 8.93 3.84 -6.05
C LYS A 9 10.00 3.10 -6.85
N ASN A 10 9.57 2.11 -7.64
CA ASN A 10 10.41 1.40 -8.60
C ASN A 10 11.67 0.78 -7.95
N ALA A 11 11.54 0.29 -6.72
CA ALA A 11 12.63 -0.29 -5.96
C ALA A 11 12.66 -1.82 -6.07
N ASN A 12 13.84 -2.39 -5.84
CA ASN A 12 14.03 -3.84 -5.77
C ASN A 12 14.75 -4.19 -4.47
N PHE A 13 14.07 -4.85 -3.57
CA PHE A 13 14.58 -5.29 -2.28
C PHE A 13 14.73 -6.80 -2.27
N VAL A 14 15.94 -7.29 -2.03
CA VAL A 14 16.22 -8.73 -1.97
C VAL A 14 16.98 -9.05 -0.69
N ALA A 15 16.40 -9.88 0.17
CA ALA A 15 17.10 -10.44 1.32
C ALA A 15 17.60 -11.85 1.02
N THR A 16 18.90 -12.04 1.15
CA THR A 16 19.61 -13.32 0.92
C THR A 16 20.28 -13.85 2.19
N GLY A 17 19.93 -13.31 3.36
CA GLY A 17 20.61 -13.54 4.63
C GLY A 17 20.78 -15.00 5.02
N GLN A 18 21.85 -15.29 5.78
CA GLN A 18 22.18 -16.65 6.25
C GLN A 18 21.72 -16.95 7.68
N ASN A 19 21.15 -15.96 8.37
CA ASN A 19 20.66 -16.08 9.76
C ASN A 19 19.25 -16.68 9.81
N ASN A 20 18.75 -17.00 11.02
CA ASN A 20 17.47 -17.68 11.20
C ASN A 20 16.24 -16.86 10.81
N TYR A 21 16.37 -15.56 10.58
CA TYR A 21 15.28 -14.65 10.25
C TYR A 21 15.58 -13.84 8.98
N SER A 22 14.58 -13.62 8.16
CA SER A 22 14.71 -12.80 6.96
C SER A 22 13.44 -11.97 6.77
N TYR A 23 13.50 -10.70 7.10
CA TYR A 23 12.37 -9.78 7.04
C TYR A 23 12.61 -8.70 5.96
N VAL A 24 11.69 -8.61 5.01
CA VAL A 24 11.78 -7.64 3.90
C VAL A 24 10.54 -6.75 3.89
N GLY A 25 10.77 -5.45 3.97
CA GLY A 25 9.75 -4.43 3.77
C GLY A 25 10.32 -3.23 3.03
N GLY A 26 9.49 -2.56 2.25
CA GLY A 26 9.92 -1.40 1.47
C GLY A 26 10.16 -0.14 2.32
N ILE A 27 9.56 -0.08 3.51
CA ILE A 27 9.77 0.99 4.49
C ILE A 27 10.65 0.48 5.65
N ALA A 28 10.33 -0.69 6.19
CA ALA A 28 11.10 -1.29 7.27
C ALA A 28 11.07 -2.83 7.22
N GLY A 29 12.20 -3.47 7.53
CA GLY A 29 12.21 -4.94 7.70
C GLY A 29 11.39 -5.36 8.91
N VAL A 30 11.50 -4.61 10.02
CA VAL A 30 10.83 -4.90 11.30
C VAL A 30 10.25 -3.62 11.90
N CYS A 31 9.06 -3.75 12.52
CA CYS A 31 8.34 -2.68 13.21
C CYS A 31 7.94 -3.13 14.63
N TYR A 32 8.67 -2.69 15.64
CA TYR A 32 8.38 -2.94 17.06
C TYR A 32 7.79 -1.68 17.72
N GLY A 33 6.50 -1.69 18.06
CA GLY A 33 5.82 -0.59 18.74
C GLY A 33 6.04 0.78 18.06
N SER A 34 6.18 0.78 16.74
CA SER A 34 6.57 1.97 15.97
C SER A 34 5.42 2.49 15.12
N SER A 35 5.50 3.76 14.71
CA SER A 35 4.49 4.40 13.87
C SER A 35 5.01 4.63 12.46
N ILE A 36 4.21 4.25 11.46
CA ILE A 36 4.46 4.53 10.04
C ILE A 36 3.27 5.30 9.49
N LYS A 37 3.50 6.56 9.06
CA LYS A 37 2.43 7.46 8.63
C LYS A 37 2.70 8.08 7.28
N ASN A 38 1.65 8.21 6.47
CA ASN A 38 1.71 8.82 5.15
C ASN A 38 2.87 8.29 4.31
N CYS A 39 3.02 6.96 4.28
CA CYS A 39 4.10 6.28 3.55
C CYS A 39 3.54 5.42 2.44
N SER A 40 4.30 5.26 1.36
CA SER A 40 3.87 4.38 0.27
C SER A 40 5.02 3.61 -0.36
N VAL A 41 4.69 2.42 -0.86
CA VAL A 41 5.58 1.61 -1.71
C VAL A 41 4.83 1.28 -2.99
N VAL A 42 5.39 1.67 -4.12
CA VAL A 42 4.71 1.61 -5.42
C VAL A 42 5.63 1.01 -6.49
N ASN A 43 5.09 0.15 -7.36
CA ASN A 43 5.80 -0.48 -8.48
C ASN A 43 7.12 -1.14 -8.07
N SER A 44 7.15 -1.79 -6.93
CA SER A 44 8.39 -2.33 -6.34
C SER A 44 8.35 -3.85 -6.23
N SER A 45 9.54 -4.46 -6.20
CA SER A 45 9.72 -5.89 -5.98
C SER A 45 10.41 -6.12 -4.63
N LEU A 46 9.81 -7.01 -3.83
CA LEU A 46 10.30 -7.36 -2.50
C LEU A 46 10.43 -8.87 -2.42
N GLU A 47 11.63 -9.37 -2.23
CA GLU A 47 11.90 -10.81 -2.25
C GLU A 47 12.72 -11.25 -1.03
N SER A 48 12.21 -12.24 -0.30
CA SER A 48 12.94 -12.94 0.74
C SER A 48 13.24 -14.37 0.28
N LYS A 49 14.52 -14.67 0.06
CA LYS A 49 15.00 -15.91 -0.60
C LYS A 49 15.33 -17.03 0.35
N ARG A 50 15.09 -16.89 1.62
CA ARG A 50 15.47 -17.92 2.58
C ARG A 50 14.37 -18.96 2.76
N ASN A 51 14.76 -20.22 2.67
CA ASN A 51 13.85 -21.37 2.88
C ASN A 51 13.79 -21.74 4.37
N ASN A 52 13.03 -21.00 5.16
CA ASN A 52 12.65 -21.34 6.54
C ASN A 52 11.36 -20.64 6.94
N ASN A 53 10.74 -21.07 8.04
CA ASN A 53 9.48 -20.54 8.54
C ASN A 53 9.57 -19.14 9.17
N ASN A 54 10.76 -18.53 9.24
CA ASN A 54 10.98 -17.18 9.76
C ASN A 54 11.30 -16.20 8.62
N ASN A 55 10.59 -16.33 7.52
CA ASN A 55 10.84 -15.64 6.28
C ASN A 55 9.60 -14.83 5.91
N CYS A 56 9.65 -13.54 6.13
CA CYS A 56 8.52 -12.65 5.95
C CYS A 56 8.83 -11.56 4.91
N ALA A 57 7.91 -11.31 4.02
CA ALA A 57 7.99 -10.19 3.10
C ALA A 57 6.64 -9.46 3.03
N GLY A 58 6.67 -8.13 3.15
CA GLY A 58 5.51 -7.26 2.97
C GLY A 58 5.90 -6.00 2.22
N SER A 59 4.97 -5.41 1.46
CA SER A 59 5.31 -4.19 0.71
C SER A 59 5.76 -3.07 1.62
N ILE A 60 5.14 -2.90 2.78
CA ILE A 60 5.48 -1.84 3.73
C ILE A 60 6.46 -2.35 4.78
N VAL A 61 6.12 -3.45 5.46
CA VAL A 61 6.92 -4.01 6.56
C VAL A 61 7.01 -5.52 6.43
N GLY A 62 8.18 -6.09 6.74
CA GLY A 62 8.36 -7.54 6.78
C GLY A 62 7.69 -8.19 7.99
N TYR A 63 7.95 -7.68 9.19
CA TYR A 63 7.43 -8.18 10.47
C TYR A 63 6.97 -7.03 11.37
N SER A 64 5.84 -7.17 12.03
CA SER A 64 5.30 -6.14 12.93
C SER A 64 4.77 -6.72 14.22
N THR A 65 5.12 -6.12 15.37
CA THR A 65 4.44 -6.28 16.65
C THR A 65 4.13 -4.92 17.27
N GLY A 66 2.86 -4.65 17.58
CA GLY A 66 2.40 -3.38 18.13
C GLY A 66 2.59 -2.16 17.21
N GLY A 67 2.70 -2.36 15.91
CA GLY A 67 2.88 -1.29 14.92
C GLY A 67 1.61 -0.46 14.69
N THR A 68 1.76 0.85 14.48
CA THR A 68 0.66 1.74 14.10
C THR A 68 0.90 2.27 12.69
N PHE A 69 -0.05 2.00 11.80
CA PHE A 69 0.00 2.39 10.40
C PHE A 69 -1.16 3.33 10.07
N GLU A 70 -0.86 4.50 9.55
CA GLU A 70 -1.87 5.50 9.21
C GLU A 70 -1.60 6.10 7.82
N LYS A 71 -2.63 6.14 6.97
CA LYS A 71 -2.53 6.71 5.62
C LYS A 71 -1.35 6.12 4.83
N CYS A 72 -1.24 4.79 4.79
CA CYS A 72 -0.18 4.11 4.07
C CYS A 72 -0.72 3.26 2.92
N ALA A 73 0.03 3.22 1.83
CA ALA A 73 -0.39 2.58 0.59
C ALA A 73 0.66 1.63 0.01
N ALA A 74 0.21 0.46 -0.44
CA ALA A 74 1.00 -0.47 -1.23
C ALA A 74 0.34 -0.69 -2.60
N GLU A 75 1.00 -0.28 -3.69
CA GLU A 75 0.42 -0.33 -5.03
C GLU A 75 1.33 -1.02 -6.04
N ASN A 76 0.77 -1.90 -6.86
CA ASN A 76 1.46 -2.54 -7.98
C ASN A 76 2.78 -3.22 -7.56
N ASN A 77 2.86 -3.75 -6.34
CA ASN A 77 4.07 -4.40 -5.86
C ASN A 77 4.06 -5.89 -6.12
N GLN A 78 5.26 -6.45 -6.28
CA GLN A 78 5.48 -7.88 -6.33
C GLN A 78 6.19 -8.33 -5.04
N VAL A 79 5.52 -9.12 -4.21
CA VAL A 79 6.06 -9.68 -2.98
C VAL A 79 6.29 -11.17 -3.17
N LYS A 80 7.53 -11.61 -2.96
CA LYS A 80 7.93 -13.03 -3.05
C LYS A 80 8.59 -13.46 -1.76
N THR A 81 8.16 -14.60 -1.23
CA THR A 81 8.72 -15.15 0.00
C THR A 81 8.79 -16.67 -0.06
N MET A 82 9.43 -17.25 0.93
CA MET A 82 9.46 -18.71 1.12
C MET A 82 8.52 -19.17 2.24
N ALA A 83 7.93 -18.24 3.04
CA ALA A 83 6.96 -18.55 4.08
C ALA A 83 5.80 -17.54 4.10
N TYR A 84 5.94 -16.36 4.72
CA TYR A 84 4.85 -15.43 4.99
C TYR A 84 4.92 -14.20 4.09
N GLY A 85 3.94 -14.03 3.22
CA GLY A 85 3.87 -12.91 2.30
C GLY A 85 2.61 -12.07 2.49
N GLY A 86 2.76 -10.76 2.66
CA GLY A 86 1.63 -9.83 2.75
C GLY A 86 1.71 -8.71 1.72
N GLY A 87 0.57 -8.33 1.18
CA GLY A 87 0.49 -7.15 0.33
C GLY A 87 0.93 -5.88 1.05
N PHE A 88 0.80 -5.85 2.39
CA PHE A 88 1.22 -4.75 3.25
C PHE A 88 2.28 -5.18 4.27
N VAL A 89 1.99 -6.17 5.14
CA VAL A 89 2.89 -6.73 6.17
C VAL A 89 3.06 -8.22 5.96
N GLY A 90 4.29 -8.74 6.06
CA GLY A 90 4.57 -10.17 5.94
C GLY A 90 4.00 -10.98 7.09
N GLU A 91 4.24 -10.55 8.33
CA GLU A 91 3.77 -11.20 9.56
C GLU A 91 3.40 -10.17 10.63
N VAL A 92 2.30 -10.43 11.34
CA VAL A 92 1.90 -9.70 12.55
C VAL A 92 1.84 -10.65 13.72
N ASP A 93 2.58 -10.34 14.77
CA ASP A 93 2.70 -11.13 15.99
C ASP A 93 2.45 -10.26 17.24
N ASP A 94 2.03 -10.86 18.34
CA ASP A 94 1.96 -10.23 19.65
C ASP A 94 3.03 -10.85 20.57
N ASP A 95 4.31 -10.63 20.23
CA ASP A 95 5.44 -11.12 21.03
C ASP A 95 5.77 -10.14 22.17
N PRO A 96 5.45 -10.50 23.44
CA PRO A 96 5.69 -9.64 24.59
C PRO A 96 7.18 -9.34 24.83
N SER A 97 8.10 -10.11 24.24
CA SER A 97 9.55 -9.88 24.37
C SER A 97 10.00 -8.63 23.62
N TYR A 98 9.22 -8.18 22.63
CA TYR A 98 9.55 -7.04 21.76
C TYR A 98 8.61 -5.85 21.93
N GLY A 99 7.80 -5.85 22.98
CA GLY A 99 6.84 -4.77 23.25
C GLY A 99 5.44 -5.13 22.74
N ALA A 100 4.79 -6.05 23.45
CA ALA A 100 3.44 -6.51 23.17
C ALA A 100 2.47 -5.41 22.75
N GLY A 101 1.66 -5.70 21.76
CA GLY A 101 0.61 -4.80 21.34
C GLY A 101 0.02 -5.16 20.00
N THR A 102 -1.26 -4.91 19.89
CA THR A 102 -2.01 -5.07 18.63
C THR A 102 -1.50 -4.11 17.57
N SER A 103 -1.19 -4.62 16.38
CA SER A 103 -0.91 -3.76 15.23
C SER A 103 -2.21 -3.14 14.69
N THR A 104 -2.18 -1.84 14.46
CA THR A 104 -3.35 -1.05 14.06
C THR A 104 -3.13 -0.39 12.70
N PHE A 105 -4.13 -0.50 11.83
CA PHE A 105 -4.12 0.06 10.49
C PHE A 105 -5.32 0.98 10.31
N THR A 106 -5.07 2.22 9.93
CA THR A 106 -6.13 3.23 9.71
C THR A 106 -5.90 3.97 8.40
N ASN A 107 -6.92 4.03 7.56
CA ASN A 107 -6.85 4.66 6.24
C ASN A 107 -5.72 4.07 5.37
N CYS A 108 -5.52 2.76 5.39
CA CYS A 108 -4.47 2.08 4.65
C CYS A 108 -5.07 1.20 3.54
N TYR A 109 -4.26 0.91 2.52
CA TYR A 109 -4.72 -0.01 1.48
C TYR A 109 -3.61 -0.75 0.76
N THR A 110 -4.01 -1.85 0.12
CA THR A 110 -3.23 -2.53 -0.91
C THR A 110 -4.02 -2.59 -2.21
N ALA A 111 -3.38 -2.29 -3.34
CA ALA A 111 -4.02 -2.38 -4.64
C ALA A 111 -3.07 -2.96 -5.70
N ASN A 112 -3.58 -3.88 -6.53
CA ASN A 112 -2.84 -4.53 -7.62
C ASN A 112 -1.52 -5.18 -7.16
N CYS A 113 -1.44 -5.67 -5.93
CA CYS A 113 -0.25 -6.35 -5.43
C CYS A 113 -0.30 -7.84 -5.78
N SER A 114 0.84 -8.37 -6.23
CA SER A 114 1.04 -9.80 -6.42
C SER A 114 1.86 -10.34 -5.26
N VAL A 115 1.29 -11.27 -4.50
CA VAL A 115 1.94 -11.87 -3.35
C VAL A 115 2.07 -13.38 -3.58
N SER A 116 3.28 -13.87 -3.57
CA SER A 116 3.55 -15.29 -3.76
C SER A 116 4.47 -15.84 -2.67
N SER A 117 4.15 -17.03 -2.21
CA SER A 117 5.02 -17.80 -1.32
C SER A 117 5.30 -19.16 -1.95
N LYS A 118 6.57 -19.55 -1.94
CA LYS A 118 7.00 -20.88 -2.43
C LYS A 118 7.94 -21.48 -1.40
N THR A 119 7.52 -22.56 -0.75
CA THR A 119 8.39 -23.34 0.13
C THR A 119 8.76 -24.67 -0.48
N ASP A 120 10.04 -24.99 -0.47
CA ASP A 120 10.59 -26.28 -0.84
C ASP A 120 10.89 -27.16 0.40
N ASP A 121 10.63 -26.67 1.60
CA ASP A 121 10.80 -27.39 2.86
C ASP A 121 9.63 -28.36 3.09
N VAL A 122 9.94 -29.60 3.51
CA VAL A 122 8.95 -30.67 3.78
C VAL A 122 8.01 -30.32 4.94
N GLN A 123 8.43 -29.44 5.86
CA GLN A 123 7.62 -28.94 6.98
C GLN A 123 7.27 -27.45 6.85
N GLY A 124 7.57 -26.86 5.71
CA GLY A 124 7.40 -25.44 5.48
C GLY A 124 5.94 -25.02 5.38
N VAL A 125 5.69 -23.78 5.74
CA VAL A 125 4.41 -23.11 5.55
C VAL A 125 4.50 -22.14 4.38
N SER A 126 3.39 -21.94 3.69
CA SER A 126 3.28 -21.00 2.58
C SER A 126 1.97 -20.24 2.75
N LEU A 127 2.06 -19.04 3.33
CA LEU A 127 0.90 -18.25 3.74
C LEU A 127 0.99 -16.88 3.08
N VAL A 128 -0.06 -16.48 2.38
CA VAL A 128 -0.10 -15.20 1.70
C VAL A 128 -1.42 -14.48 1.94
N GLY A 129 -1.33 -13.20 2.23
CA GLY A 129 -2.49 -12.34 2.42
C GLY A 129 -2.45 -11.10 1.52
N GLY A 130 -3.62 -10.63 1.15
CA GLY A 130 -3.75 -9.36 0.44
C GLY A 130 -3.27 -8.18 1.27
N PHE A 131 -3.36 -8.30 2.60
CA PHE A 131 -2.86 -7.30 3.55
C PHE A 131 -1.74 -7.87 4.42
N VAL A 132 -1.99 -8.87 5.25
CA VAL A 132 -1.01 -9.53 6.13
C VAL A 132 -0.83 -10.99 5.71
N GLY A 133 0.41 -11.48 5.63
CA GLY A 133 0.69 -12.87 5.28
C GLY A 133 0.27 -13.86 6.36
N GLU A 134 0.63 -13.56 7.61
CA GLU A 134 0.39 -14.44 8.74
C GLU A 134 0.15 -13.63 10.02
N MET A 135 -0.65 -14.19 10.92
CA MET A 135 -0.91 -13.65 12.26
C MET A 135 -0.72 -14.72 13.32
N THR A 136 0.02 -14.39 14.37
CA THR A 136 0.23 -15.28 15.52
C THR A 136 -0.21 -14.60 16.82
N ASP A 137 -1.12 -15.24 17.54
CA ASP A 137 -1.64 -14.85 18.86
C ASP A 137 -2.04 -13.37 18.97
N SER A 138 -2.38 -12.72 17.86
CA SER A 138 -2.61 -11.29 17.78
C SER A 138 -3.99 -10.92 17.22
N ALA A 139 -4.45 -9.70 17.52
CA ALA A 139 -5.60 -9.10 16.86
C ALA A 139 -5.13 -8.07 15.83
N LEU A 140 -5.58 -8.22 14.59
CA LEU A 140 -5.40 -7.22 13.55
C LEU A 140 -6.53 -6.19 13.68
N THR A 141 -6.23 -4.96 14.06
CA THR A 141 -7.21 -3.88 14.09
C THR A 141 -7.11 -3.07 12.80
N VAL A 142 -8.18 -3.08 12.02
CA VAL A 142 -8.21 -2.49 10.68
C VAL A 142 -9.38 -1.54 10.57
N ASN A 143 -9.11 -0.25 10.38
CA ASN A 143 -10.14 0.77 10.30
C ASN A 143 -10.04 1.54 8.98
N ASN A 144 -11.16 1.60 8.26
CA ASN A 144 -11.26 2.37 7.03
C ASN A 144 -10.16 2.00 6.01
N CYS A 145 -10.02 0.69 5.75
CA CYS A 145 -8.97 0.13 4.89
C CYS A 145 -9.56 -0.73 3.78
N TYR A 146 -8.77 -1.01 2.75
CA TYR A 146 -9.22 -1.94 1.72
C TYR A 146 -8.09 -2.76 1.07
N VAL A 147 -8.49 -3.87 0.44
CA VAL A 147 -7.67 -4.72 -0.42
C VAL A 147 -8.32 -4.82 -1.79
N TYR A 148 -7.62 -4.43 -2.85
CA TYR A 148 -8.15 -4.45 -4.20
C TYR A 148 -7.22 -5.14 -5.18
N ARG A 149 -7.76 -6.11 -5.97
CA ARG A 149 -7.02 -6.87 -6.97
C ARG A 149 -5.71 -7.49 -6.42
N ALA A 150 -5.79 -8.13 -5.26
CA ALA A 150 -4.67 -8.90 -4.75
C ALA A 150 -4.57 -10.23 -5.49
N MET A 151 -3.43 -10.46 -6.13
CA MET A 151 -3.10 -11.74 -6.79
C MET A 151 -2.30 -12.60 -5.82
N LEU A 152 -2.92 -13.61 -5.25
CA LEU A 152 -2.36 -14.43 -4.18
C LEU A 152 -2.04 -15.84 -4.67
N SER A 153 -0.83 -16.32 -4.42
CA SER A 153 -0.46 -17.69 -4.81
C SER A 153 0.48 -18.35 -3.80
N THR A 154 0.25 -19.64 -3.56
CA THR A 154 1.10 -20.48 -2.73
C THR A 154 1.56 -21.68 -3.53
N GLU A 155 2.87 -21.91 -3.57
CA GLU A 155 3.49 -23.03 -4.29
C GLU A 155 4.38 -23.86 -3.35
N GLY A 156 4.79 -25.04 -3.83
CA GLY A 156 5.76 -25.90 -3.15
C GLY A 156 5.23 -27.28 -2.82
N THR A 157 6.15 -28.17 -2.47
CA THR A 157 5.92 -29.61 -2.23
C THR A 157 5.64 -29.93 -0.77
N ALA A 158 5.47 -28.91 0.10
CA ALA A 158 5.27 -29.12 1.53
C ALA A 158 4.10 -30.06 1.82
N VAL A 159 4.40 -31.20 2.41
CA VAL A 159 3.45 -32.15 2.95
C VAL A 159 4.03 -32.66 4.28
N PRO A 160 3.37 -32.44 5.39
CA PRO A 160 2.04 -31.89 5.62
C PRO A 160 2.00 -30.37 5.91
N GLY A 161 2.67 -29.53 5.10
CA GLY A 161 2.69 -28.08 5.28
C GLY A 161 1.32 -27.41 5.12
N ILE A 162 1.15 -26.27 5.74
CA ILE A 162 -0.05 -25.43 5.58
C ILE A 162 0.17 -24.47 4.43
N LYS A 163 -0.78 -24.45 3.50
CA LYS A 163 -0.85 -23.46 2.43
C LYS A 163 -2.17 -22.73 2.55
N ALA A 164 -2.13 -21.42 2.65
CA ALA A 164 -3.34 -20.65 2.75
C ALA A 164 -3.18 -19.28 2.06
N THR A 165 -4.31 -18.80 1.54
CA THR A 165 -4.47 -17.45 0.99
C THR A 165 -5.65 -16.78 1.68
N GLY A 166 -5.55 -15.48 1.94
CA GLY A 166 -6.66 -14.74 2.54
C GLY A 166 -6.64 -13.27 2.16
N VAL A 167 -7.77 -12.59 2.30
CA VAL A 167 -7.93 -11.18 1.93
C VAL A 167 -7.11 -10.29 2.85
N PHE A 168 -7.50 -10.21 4.14
CA PHE A 168 -6.77 -9.41 5.12
C PHE A 168 -5.65 -10.20 5.80
N ALA A 169 -5.78 -11.51 5.96
CA ALA A 169 -4.69 -12.34 6.45
C ALA A 169 -4.65 -13.68 5.72
N GLY A 170 -3.46 -14.16 5.39
CA GLY A 170 -3.27 -15.46 4.77
C GLY A 170 -3.63 -16.61 5.71
N HIS A 171 -3.23 -16.51 6.97
CA HIS A 171 -3.58 -17.46 8.03
C HIS A 171 -3.58 -16.81 9.42
N LEU A 172 -4.40 -17.37 10.31
CA LEU A 172 -4.51 -16.96 11.71
C LEU A 172 -4.16 -18.12 12.63
N TRP A 173 -3.10 -17.97 13.41
CA TRP A 173 -2.68 -18.96 14.41
C TRP A 173 -3.18 -18.57 15.82
N GLY A 174 -3.31 -19.59 16.68
CA GLY A 174 -3.67 -19.38 18.09
C GLY A 174 -5.01 -18.69 18.25
N GLY A 175 -5.07 -17.67 19.07
CA GLY A 175 -6.24 -16.82 19.31
C GLY A 175 -6.40 -15.64 18.36
N SER A 176 -5.68 -15.61 17.24
CA SER A 176 -5.68 -14.48 16.32
C SER A 176 -7.06 -14.17 15.72
N SER A 177 -7.34 -12.89 15.58
CA SER A 177 -8.62 -12.40 15.03
C SER A 177 -8.44 -11.13 14.22
N ILE A 178 -9.36 -10.90 13.28
CA ILE A 178 -9.47 -9.64 12.54
C ILE A 178 -10.61 -8.83 13.12
N VAL A 179 -10.29 -7.65 13.65
CA VAL A 179 -11.25 -6.67 14.14
C VAL A 179 -11.24 -5.51 13.17
N ASP A 180 -12.25 -5.42 12.34
CA ASP A 180 -12.31 -4.41 11.29
C ASP A 180 -13.54 -3.51 11.39
N THR A 181 -13.42 -2.30 10.88
CA THR A 181 -14.49 -1.31 10.82
C THR A 181 -14.38 -0.54 9.49
N ASN A 182 -15.48 -0.47 8.74
CA ASN A 182 -15.54 0.21 7.45
C ASN A 182 -14.45 -0.25 6.47
N CYS A 183 -14.30 -1.58 6.34
CA CYS A 183 -13.29 -2.18 5.47
C CYS A 183 -13.93 -2.85 4.26
N PHE A 184 -13.21 -2.83 3.14
CA PHE A 184 -13.69 -3.34 1.86
C PHE A 184 -12.64 -4.19 1.16
N PHE A 185 -13.10 -5.08 0.26
CA PHE A 185 -12.22 -5.78 -0.65
C PHE A 185 -12.89 -6.04 -2.00
N GLY A 186 -12.10 -6.29 -3.03
CA GLY A 186 -12.64 -6.65 -4.35
C GLY A 186 -11.59 -7.28 -5.25
N ALA A 187 -12.04 -8.21 -6.09
CA ALA A 187 -11.22 -8.92 -7.09
C ALA A 187 -9.96 -9.60 -6.50
N CYS A 188 -10.05 -10.18 -5.31
CA CYS A 188 -8.91 -10.81 -4.63
C CYS A 188 -8.78 -12.33 -4.88
N GLY A 189 -9.72 -12.94 -5.60
CA GLY A 189 -9.72 -14.38 -5.89
C GLY A 189 -10.06 -15.28 -4.70
N THR A 190 -10.25 -14.71 -3.51
CA THR A 190 -10.66 -15.39 -2.27
C THR A 190 -11.46 -14.45 -1.39
N THR A 191 -12.28 -15.00 -0.51
CA THR A 191 -13.01 -14.29 0.56
C THR A 191 -12.56 -14.73 1.96
N GLU A 192 -11.59 -15.64 2.02
CA GLU A 192 -11.08 -16.16 3.29
C GLU A 192 -10.41 -15.07 4.12
N ASN A 193 -10.56 -15.16 5.44
CA ASN A 193 -9.93 -14.25 6.41
C ASN A 193 -10.12 -12.75 6.09
N ALA A 194 -11.30 -12.40 5.60
CA ALA A 194 -11.68 -11.01 5.33
C ALA A 194 -12.21 -10.26 6.56
N GLY A 195 -12.38 -10.94 7.70
CA GLY A 195 -13.06 -10.37 8.86
C GLY A 195 -14.52 -10.09 8.57
N THR A 196 -15.01 -8.90 8.90
CA THR A 196 -16.35 -8.41 8.58
C THR A 196 -16.36 -7.46 7.38
N ALA A 197 -15.24 -7.30 6.70
CA ALA A 197 -15.08 -6.44 5.53
C ALA A 197 -16.06 -6.82 4.41
N SER A 198 -16.61 -5.82 3.74
CA SER A 198 -17.60 -6.03 2.68
C SER A 198 -16.93 -6.20 1.31
N GLU A 199 -17.30 -7.26 0.60
CA GLU A 199 -16.91 -7.41 -0.79
C GLU A 199 -17.60 -6.35 -1.67
N LYS A 200 -16.83 -5.75 -2.57
CA LYS A 200 -17.27 -4.75 -3.54
C LYS A 200 -16.85 -5.17 -4.94
N THR A 201 -17.72 -4.84 -5.90
CA THR A 201 -17.46 -5.09 -7.30
C THR A 201 -16.37 -4.16 -7.84
N GLU A 202 -15.74 -4.55 -8.94
CA GLU A 202 -14.78 -3.66 -9.64
C GLU A 202 -15.44 -2.36 -10.08
N GLU A 203 -16.73 -2.38 -10.44
CA GLU A 203 -17.47 -1.18 -10.81
C GLU A 203 -17.62 -0.22 -9.62
N GLU A 204 -17.93 -0.73 -8.41
CA GLU A 204 -18.00 0.10 -7.20
C GLU A 204 -16.65 0.73 -6.82
N PHE A 205 -15.53 0.03 -7.10
CA PHE A 205 -14.19 0.61 -6.95
C PHE A 205 -13.91 1.72 -7.96
N ARG A 206 -14.33 1.57 -9.22
CA ARG A 206 -14.06 2.53 -10.30
C ARG A 206 -14.95 3.77 -10.26
N ASN A 207 -16.21 3.61 -9.90
CA ASN A 207 -17.21 4.69 -10.01
C ASN A 207 -17.25 5.62 -8.78
N GLY A 208 -16.35 5.43 -7.81
CA GLY A 208 -16.27 6.26 -6.61
C GLY A 208 -17.17 5.81 -5.45
N THR A 209 -17.94 4.74 -5.60
CA THR A 209 -18.79 4.22 -4.51
C THR A 209 -17.93 3.87 -3.29
N VAL A 210 -16.84 3.12 -3.48
CA VAL A 210 -15.93 2.75 -2.37
C VAL A 210 -15.23 3.97 -1.80
N ALA A 211 -14.79 4.93 -2.64
CA ALA A 211 -14.21 6.19 -2.16
C ALA A 211 -15.18 6.96 -1.26
N GLY A 212 -16.45 7.07 -1.67
CA GLY A 212 -17.49 7.71 -0.87
C GLY A 212 -17.75 7.02 0.49
N LEU A 213 -17.71 5.69 0.53
CA LEU A 213 -17.84 4.91 1.77
C LEU A 213 -16.64 5.10 2.71
N LEU A 214 -15.42 5.19 2.16
CA LEU A 214 -14.19 5.46 2.91
C LEU A 214 -14.08 6.92 3.38
N GLY A 215 -14.86 7.84 2.79
CA GLY A 215 -14.95 9.24 3.18
C GLY A 215 -13.73 10.08 2.82
N GLU A 216 -13.57 11.22 3.49
CA GLU A 216 -12.59 12.27 3.15
C GLU A 216 -11.12 11.83 3.18
N ALA A 217 -10.81 10.72 3.84
CA ALA A 217 -9.46 10.17 3.86
C ALA A 217 -9.03 9.63 2.49
N PHE A 218 -9.98 9.41 1.57
CA PHE A 218 -9.73 8.87 0.25
C PHE A 218 -10.36 9.73 -0.85
N ALA A 219 -9.74 9.71 -2.01
CA ALA A 219 -10.24 10.31 -3.24
C ALA A 219 -10.31 9.27 -4.34
N GLN A 220 -11.33 9.32 -5.21
CA GLN A 220 -11.36 8.48 -6.40
C GLN A 220 -10.34 8.96 -7.42
N VAL A 221 -9.37 8.10 -7.75
CA VAL A 221 -8.31 8.40 -8.74
C VAL A 221 -8.10 7.19 -9.64
N GLY A 222 -8.54 7.28 -10.88
CA GLY A 222 -8.49 6.15 -11.80
C GLY A 222 -9.42 5.00 -11.34
N ASP A 223 -8.90 3.78 -11.32
CA ASP A 223 -9.69 2.56 -11.11
C ASP A 223 -10.03 2.26 -9.64
N TYR A 224 -9.45 2.98 -8.66
CA TYR A 224 -9.68 2.72 -7.24
C TYR A 224 -9.37 3.94 -6.36
N PRO A 225 -9.92 4.00 -5.13
CA PRO A 225 -9.64 5.09 -4.19
C PRO A 225 -8.15 5.18 -3.84
N LYS A 226 -7.63 6.40 -3.75
CA LYS A 226 -6.29 6.67 -3.22
C LYS A 226 -6.38 7.54 -1.97
N ILE A 227 -5.36 7.48 -1.11
CA ILE A 227 -5.29 8.36 0.05
C ILE A 227 -5.34 9.81 -0.40
N ASN A 228 -6.29 10.56 0.14
CA ASN A 228 -6.47 11.97 -0.19
C ASN A 228 -5.37 12.78 0.50
N GLY A 229 -4.48 13.31 -0.31
CA GLY A 229 -3.33 14.11 0.10
C GLY A 229 -3.22 15.36 -0.77
N PRO A 230 -2.08 16.04 -0.76
CA PRO A 230 -1.83 17.16 -1.69
C PRO A 230 -1.95 16.72 -3.13
N ALA A 231 -2.51 17.60 -3.98
CA ALA A 231 -2.51 17.40 -5.42
C ALA A 231 -1.08 17.49 -5.99
N ASP A 232 -0.87 16.86 -7.14
CA ASP A 232 0.40 16.93 -7.87
C ASP A 232 0.42 18.18 -8.77
N TYR A 233 1.28 19.12 -8.44
CA TYR A 233 1.48 20.37 -9.19
C TYR A 233 2.61 20.29 -10.23
N SER A 234 3.23 19.13 -10.45
CA SER A 234 4.39 19.01 -11.34
C SER A 234 4.12 19.51 -12.76
N SER A 235 2.92 19.29 -13.31
CA SER A 235 2.50 19.80 -14.62
C SER A 235 2.33 21.32 -14.62
N VAL A 236 1.81 21.90 -13.55
CA VAL A 236 1.69 23.36 -13.38
C VAL A 236 3.07 23.99 -13.31
N ASP A 237 3.97 23.43 -12.50
CA ASP A 237 5.33 23.93 -12.35
C ASP A 237 6.11 23.86 -13.68
N ALA A 238 5.93 22.78 -14.43
CA ALA A 238 6.51 22.64 -15.77
C ALA A 238 5.96 23.67 -16.77
N ALA A 239 4.64 23.91 -16.76
CA ALA A 239 4.01 24.91 -17.62
C ALA A 239 4.46 26.33 -17.28
N ILE A 240 4.57 26.66 -15.97
CA ILE A 240 5.11 27.95 -15.50
C ILE A 240 6.57 28.12 -15.93
N ALA A 241 7.40 27.07 -15.76
CA ALA A 241 8.80 27.12 -16.18
C ALA A 241 8.95 27.37 -17.67
N LYS A 242 8.11 26.72 -18.50
CA LYS A 242 8.05 26.92 -19.95
C LYS A 242 7.63 28.34 -20.29
N ALA A 243 6.59 28.88 -19.65
CA ALA A 243 6.14 30.27 -19.86
C ALA A 243 7.22 31.28 -19.48
N ASN A 244 7.92 31.08 -18.35
CA ASN A 244 8.99 31.95 -17.89
C ASN A 244 10.26 31.92 -18.76
N ALA A 245 10.43 30.89 -19.57
CA ALA A 245 11.54 30.80 -20.53
C ALA A 245 11.29 31.60 -21.82
N LEU A 246 10.07 32.11 -22.02
CA LEU A 246 9.74 32.95 -23.20
C LEU A 246 10.30 34.36 -23.06
N ILE A 247 10.79 34.92 -24.16
CA ILE A 247 11.25 36.32 -24.23
C ILE A 247 10.03 37.19 -24.43
N LYS A 248 9.60 37.91 -23.39
CA LYS A 248 8.34 38.66 -23.38
C LYS A 248 8.25 39.72 -24.50
N ASP A 249 9.38 40.31 -24.84
CA ASP A 249 9.46 41.36 -25.88
C ASP A 249 9.23 40.84 -27.32
N ASP A 250 9.28 39.51 -27.48
CA ASP A 250 9.01 38.87 -28.80
C ASP A 250 7.50 38.72 -29.06
N TYR A 251 6.65 39.04 -28.07
CA TYR A 251 5.19 38.89 -28.19
C TYR A 251 4.48 40.23 -28.22
N LYS A 252 3.48 40.35 -29.06
CA LYS A 252 2.66 41.57 -29.18
C LYS A 252 1.81 41.81 -27.91
N ASP A 253 1.36 40.73 -27.29
CA ASP A 253 0.59 40.75 -26.05
C ASP A 253 0.93 39.47 -25.23
N PHE A 254 1.43 39.65 -24.02
CA PHE A 254 1.80 38.56 -23.09
C PHE A 254 0.83 38.44 -21.90
N SER A 255 -0.23 39.26 -21.87
CA SER A 255 -1.14 39.38 -20.73
C SER A 255 -1.94 38.11 -20.44
N SER A 256 -2.25 37.33 -21.49
CA SER A 256 -2.95 36.04 -21.33
C SER A 256 -2.11 35.02 -20.52
N VAL A 257 -0.81 34.95 -20.83
CA VAL A 257 0.13 34.06 -20.13
C VAL A 257 0.28 34.48 -18.66
N GLU A 258 0.47 35.78 -18.41
CA GLU A 258 0.55 36.30 -17.02
C GLU A 258 -0.74 36.07 -16.24
N THR A 259 -1.90 36.23 -16.86
CA THR A 259 -3.19 35.96 -16.24
C THR A 259 -3.35 34.49 -15.88
N ALA A 260 -2.98 33.59 -16.76
CA ALA A 260 -3.05 32.14 -16.50
C ALA A 260 -2.14 31.73 -15.34
N ILE A 261 -0.89 32.24 -15.30
CA ILE A 261 0.04 31.97 -14.19
C ILE A 261 -0.50 32.52 -12.86
N ASN A 262 -1.00 33.75 -12.86
CA ASN A 262 -1.52 34.39 -11.64
C ASN A 262 -2.84 33.77 -11.15
N SER A 263 -3.52 32.99 -11.99
CA SER A 263 -4.75 32.28 -11.64
C SER A 263 -4.51 30.94 -10.96
N VAL A 264 -3.26 30.51 -10.79
CA VAL A 264 -2.93 29.25 -10.13
C VAL A 264 -3.28 29.31 -8.65
N VAL A 265 -4.14 28.38 -8.22
CA VAL A 265 -4.54 28.22 -6.82
C VAL A 265 -3.74 27.07 -6.22
N GLN A 266 -2.95 27.35 -5.20
CA GLN A 266 -2.18 26.35 -4.45
C GLN A 266 -2.98 25.68 -3.33
N GLY A 267 -2.49 24.54 -2.82
CA GLY A 267 -3.06 23.88 -1.63
C GLY A 267 -4.25 22.97 -1.91
N LYS A 268 -4.53 22.64 -3.18
CA LYS A 268 -5.56 21.66 -3.53
C LYS A 268 -5.17 20.25 -3.13
N THR A 269 -6.19 19.40 -2.94
CA THR A 269 -6.04 18.00 -2.59
C THR A 269 -6.09 17.11 -3.84
N LEU A 270 -5.71 15.85 -3.69
CA LEU A 270 -5.77 14.85 -4.76
C LEU A 270 -7.20 14.67 -5.31
N ALA A 271 -8.23 14.88 -4.49
CA ALA A 271 -9.63 14.91 -4.95
C ALA A 271 -9.90 16.02 -5.98
N GLU A 272 -9.10 17.09 -5.96
CA GLU A 272 -9.19 18.24 -6.84
C GLU A 272 -8.12 18.24 -7.95
N GLN A 273 -7.46 17.10 -8.21
CA GLN A 273 -6.37 16.99 -9.19
C GLN A 273 -6.79 17.46 -10.58
N ALA A 274 -8.02 17.16 -10.99
CA ALA A 274 -8.52 17.61 -12.29
C ALA A 274 -8.54 19.16 -12.45
N GLU A 275 -8.73 19.89 -11.36
CA GLU A 275 -8.66 21.35 -11.37
C GLU A 275 -7.20 21.83 -11.50
N VAL A 276 -6.27 21.13 -10.84
CA VAL A 276 -4.82 21.41 -10.97
C VAL A 276 -4.35 21.15 -12.40
N ASP A 277 -4.76 20.04 -13.02
CA ASP A 277 -4.45 19.72 -14.40
C ASP A 277 -5.03 20.76 -15.38
N ALA A 278 -6.23 21.28 -15.09
CA ALA A 278 -6.84 22.34 -15.87
C ALA A 278 -6.06 23.67 -15.76
N MET A 279 -5.46 24.01 -14.62
CA MET A 279 -4.58 25.16 -14.47
C MET A 279 -3.30 25.01 -15.32
N ALA A 280 -2.67 23.83 -15.30
CA ALA A 280 -1.51 23.54 -16.16
C ALA A 280 -1.86 23.73 -17.65
N LYS A 281 -3.00 23.17 -18.06
CA LYS A 281 -3.49 23.30 -19.44
C LYS A 281 -3.78 24.76 -19.80
N ALA A 282 -4.38 25.55 -18.93
CA ALA A 282 -4.67 26.96 -19.18
C ALA A 282 -3.39 27.78 -19.44
N ILE A 283 -2.29 27.48 -18.72
CA ILE A 283 -0.99 28.11 -18.97
C ILE A 283 -0.44 27.68 -20.33
N GLU A 284 -0.51 26.40 -20.66
CA GLU A 284 -0.03 25.87 -21.94
C GLU A 284 -0.83 26.43 -23.15
N ASP A 285 -2.15 26.54 -22.99
CA ASP A 285 -3.02 27.11 -24.02
C ASP A 285 -2.78 28.64 -24.22
N ALA A 286 -2.25 29.33 -23.22
CA ALA A 286 -1.93 30.76 -23.26
C ALA A 286 -0.56 31.05 -23.87
N ILE A 287 0.36 30.07 -23.91
CA ILE A 287 1.67 30.15 -24.54
C ILE A 287 1.55 30.11 -26.07
#